data_917eda96e2e0f7e66365ef64d1fae175
#
_entry.id   917eda96e2e0f7e66365ef64d1fae175
#
_cell.length_a   1.000
_cell.length_b   1.000
_cell.length_c   1.000
_cell.angle_alpha   90.00
_cell.angle_beta   90.00
_cell.angle_gamma   90.00
#
_symmetry.space_group_name_H-M   'P 1'
#
loop_
_entity.id
_entity.type
_entity.pdbx_description
1 polymer ?
#
loop_
_entity_poly.entity_id
_entity_poly.type
_entity_poly.pdbx_seq_one_letter_code
_entity_poly.pdbx_strand_id
1 'polypeptide(L)'
;WHALIVIITSLAGILVFTSATQGWFFNKLKIYEILIFLIVSISLLSPDFALNRFSPKYNYQKLEAIDKINLNPAKEVQLKVTRYTPYGERYRLFVIPKGTFDKEYNLEEYGIRIDPSDGKQTVYKTSWKGLAKKDGMTSGDVITEFKVENIDRPNKAIVYPFALLILFIFGYLNYRRKPA
;
A
#
# COMPACT_ATOMS: atom_id res chain seq x y z
N TRP A 1 0.51 21.60 10.76
CA TRP A 1 0.18 20.61 11.81
C TRP A 1 0.57 19.18 11.41
N HIS A 2 0.27 18.73 10.21
CA HIS A 2 0.58 17.36 9.78
C HIS A 2 2.08 17.03 9.84
N ALA A 3 2.94 17.91 9.34
CA ALA A 3 4.38 17.71 9.38
C ALA A 3 4.92 17.61 10.82
N LEU A 4 4.38 18.41 11.73
CA LEU A 4 4.79 18.39 13.14
C LEU A 4 4.43 17.06 13.83
N ILE A 5 3.23 16.53 13.56
CA ILE A 5 2.82 15.22 14.07
C ILE A 5 3.76 14.12 13.56
N VAL A 6 4.09 14.15 12.27
CA VAL A 6 5.00 13.16 11.67
C VAL A 6 6.40 13.25 12.30
N ILE A 7 6.93 14.45 12.54
CA ILE A 7 8.24 14.62 13.18
C ILE A 7 8.22 14.04 14.60
N ILE A 8 7.22 14.41 15.41
CA ILE A 8 7.12 13.95 16.81
C ILE A 8 6.96 12.42 16.87
N THR A 9 6.08 11.85 16.04
CA THR A 9 5.85 10.39 16.03
C THR A 9 7.09 9.63 15.52
N SER A 10 7.82 10.19 14.55
CA SER A 10 9.06 9.59 14.06
C SER A 10 10.16 9.61 15.11
N LEU A 11 10.34 10.74 15.83
CA LEU A 11 11.29 10.82 16.93
C LEU A 11 10.94 9.84 18.05
N ALA A 12 9.67 9.77 18.44
CA ALA A 12 9.21 8.78 19.42
C ALA A 12 9.46 7.34 18.94
N GLY A 13 9.19 7.05 17.66
CA GLY A 13 9.44 5.75 17.06
C GLY A 13 10.91 5.35 17.11
N ILE A 14 11.84 6.28 16.81
CA ILE A 14 13.28 6.03 16.87
C ILE A 14 13.73 5.77 18.32
N LEU A 15 13.27 6.57 19.29
CA LEU A 15 13.60 6.37 20.70
C LEU A 15 13.11 5.02 21.22
N VAL A 16 11.89 4.62 20.89
CA VAL A 16 11.34 3.32 21.26
C VAL A 16 12.11 2.18 20.59
N PHE A 17 12.46 2.32 19.32
CA PHE A 17 13.29 1.34 18.60
C PHE A 17 14.64 1.13 19.27
N THR A 18 15.33 2.22 19.58
CA THR A 18 16.64 2.20 20.25
C THR A 18 16.53 1.54 21.62
N SER A 19 15.50 1.88 22.39
CA SER A 19 15.26 1.25 23.71
C SER A 19 15.00 -0.26 23.58
N ALA A 20 14.25 -0.68 22.59
CA ALA A 20 13.97 -2.09 22.34
C ALA A 20 15.24 -2.87 21.96
N THR A 21 16.07 -2.31 21.08
CA THR A 21 17.32 -2.94 20.64
C THR A 21 18.38 -3.00 21.75
N GLN A 22 18.41 -2.00 22.62
CA GLN A 22 19.29 -2.00 23.81
C GLN A 22 18.77 -2.88 24.95
N GLY A 23 17.50 -3.27 24.89
CA GLY A 23 16.86 -4.04 25.97
C GLY A 23 16.63 -3.24 27.25
N TRP A 24 16.59 -1.89 27.13
CA TRP A 24 16.45 -0.97 28.24
C TRP A 24 15.54 0.21 27.88
N PHE A 25 14.59 0.54 28.78
CA PHE A 25 13.75 1.73 28.69
C PHE A 25 13.90 2.55 29.97
N PHE A 26 13.04 2.41 30.96
CA PHE A 26 13.31 2.90 32.34
C PHE A 26 14.04 1.84 33.18
N ASN A 27 13.74 0.57 32.90
CA ASN A 27 14.38 -0.60 33.50
C ASN A 27 14.68 -1.61 32.39
N LYS A 28 15.43 -2.70 32.74
CA LYS A 28 15.70 -3.81 31.82
C LYS A 28 14.41 -4.37 31.26
N LEU A 29 14.30 -4.44 29.94
CA LEU A 29 13.13 -4.96 29.23
C LEU A 29 13.14 -6.50 29.28
N LYS A 30 11.95 -7.08 29.45
CA LYS A 30 11.75 -8.51 29.23
C LYS A 30 11.59 -8.78 27.74
N ILE A 31 11.83 -10.00 27.32
CA ILE A 31 11.80 -10.39 25.88
C ILE A 31 10.46 -10.01 25.23
N TYR A 32 9.34 -10.24 25.88
CA TYR A 32 8.02 -9.86 25.33
C TYR A 32 7.84 -8.34 25.23
N GLU A 33 8.41 -7.56 26.17
CA GLU A 33 8.39 -6.08 26.10
C GLU A 33 9.22 -5.57 24.93
N ILE A 34 10.39 -6.19 24.66
CA ILE A 34 11.20 -5.88 23.49
C ILE A 34 10.41 -6.08 22.21
N LEU A 35 9.70 -7.22 22.07
CA LEU A 35 8.87 -7.49 20.89
C LEU A 35 7.74 -6.46 20.74
N ILE A 36 7.05 -6.11 21.82
CA ILE A 36 5.99 -5.09 21.80
C ILE A 36 6.56 -3.73 21.42
N PHE A 37 7.70 -3.31 21.97
CA PHE A 37 8.32 -2.04 21.65
C PHE A 37 8.80 -2.00 20.19
N LEU A 38 9.30 -3.09 19.63
CA LEU A 38 9.63 -3.19 18.20
C LEU A 38 8.38 -3.00 17.32
N ILE A 39 7.27 -3.66 17.65
CA ILE A 39 6.01 -3.51 16.92
C ILE A 39 5.50 -2.06 17.01
N VAL A 40 5.54 -1.47 18.20
CA VAL A 40 5.13 -0.06 18.41
C VAL A 40 6.02 0.89 17.64
N SER A 41 7.34 0.71 17.65
CA SER A 41 8.27 1.55 16.92
C SER A 41 8.03 1.50 15.41
N ILE A 42 7.85 0.29 14.85
CA ILE A 42 7.52 0.12 13.43
C ILE A 42 6.19 0.79 13.08
N SER A 43 5.19 0.67 13.96
CA SER A 43 3.88 1.31 13.76
C SER A 43 3.96 2.84 13.80
N LEU A 44 4.84 3.42 14.62
CA LEU A 44 5.06 4.86 14.69
C LEU A 44 5.88 5.38 13.48
N LEU A 45 6.89 4.63 13.03
CA LEU A 45 7.73 5.00 11.89
C LEU A 45 7.03 4.78 10.55
N SER A 46 6.26 3.70 10.43
CA SER A 46 5.57 3.31 9.20
C SER A 46 4.14 2.85 9.51
N PRO A 47 3.20 3.79 9.75
CA PRO A 47 1.81 3.44 10.06
C PRO A 47 1.11 2.69 8.92
N ASP A 48 1.56 2.91 7.68
CA ASP A 48 1.06 2.17 6.52
C ASP A 48 1.38 0.67 6.59
N PHE A 49 2.52 0.29 7.16
CA PHE A 49 2.88 -1.12 7.33
C PHE A 49 1.90 -1.84 8.27
N ALA A 50 1.61 -1.23 9.42
CA ALA A 50 0.65 -1.77 10.38
C ALA A 50 -0.77 -1.82 9.78
N LEU A 51 -1.18 -0.74 9.11
CA LEU A 51 -2.52 -0.63 8.54
C LEU A 51 -2.75 -1.58 7.37
N ASN A 52 -1.74 -1.82 6.51
CA ASN A 52 -1.84 -2.73 5.37
C ASN A 52 -2.15 -4.17 5.76
N ARG A 53 -1.87 -4.55 7.00
CA ARG A 53 -2.20 -5.89 7.51
C ARG A 53 -3.71 -6.08 7.69
N PHE A 54 -4.43 -5.02 8.04
CA PHE A 54 -5.87 -5.04 8.34
C PHE A 54 -6.70 -4.43 7.21
N SER A 55 -6.19 -3.40 6.57
CA SER A 55 -6.85 -2.69 5.49
C SER A 55 -5.82 -2.28 4.42
N PRO A 56 -5.58 -3.13 3.41
CA PRO A 56 -4.63 -2.84 2.35
C PRO A 56 -5.05 -1.60 1.56
N LYS A 57 -4.06 -0.83 1.06
CA LYS A 57 -4.30 0.37 0.25
C LYS A 57 -4.98 0.04 -1.08
N TYR A 58 -4.68 -1.13 -1.64
CA TYR A 58 -5.25 -1.58 -2.90
C TYR A 58 -5.86 -2.96 -2.72
N ASN A 59 -7.03 -3.16 -3.28
CA ASN A 59 -7.70 -4.44 -3.37
C ASN A 59 -7.38 -5.09 -4.72
N TYR A 60 -6.97 -6.36 -4.68
CA TYR A 60 -6.80 -7.15 -5.88
C TYR A 60 -8.16 -7.48 -6.49
N GLN A 61 -8.29 -7.25 -7.78
CA GLN A 61 -9.46 -7.62 -8.55
C GLN A 61 -9.16 -8.85 -9.41
N LYS A 62 -10.20 -9.64 -9.68
CA LYS A 62 -10.08 -10.79 -10.56
C LYS A 62 -9.86 -10.31 -12.00
N LEU A 63 -8.89 -10.93 -12.67
CA LEU A 63 -8.55 -10.60 -14.05
C LEU A 63 -9.58 -11.09 -15.07
N GLU A 64 -10.35 -12.15 -14.73
CA GLU A 64 -11.31 -12.80 -15.65
C GLU A 64 -12.45 -11.89 -16.15
N ALA A 65 -12.74 -10.82 -15.43
CA ALA A 65 -13.83 -9.90 -15.78
C ALA A 65 -13.33 -8.45 -15.94
N ILE A 66 -12.04 -8.27 -16.17
CA ILE A 66 -11.39 -6.94 -16.17
C ILE A 66 -11.95 -6.01 -17.26
N ASP A 67 -12.36 -6.57 -18.40
CA ASP A 67 -12.97 -5.85 -19.53
C ASP A 67 -14.37 -5.31 -19.23
N LYS A 68 -15.08 -5.94 -18.27
CA LYS A 68 -16.47 -5.62 -17.92
C LYS A 68 -16.62 -4.82 -16.62
N ILE A 69 -15.50 -4.52 -15.96
CA ILE A 69 -15.54 -3.79 -14.69
C ILE A 69 -15.70 -2.30 -14.94
N ASN A 70 -16.79 -1.74 -14.40
CA ASN A 70 -16.94 -0.29 -14.29
C ASN A 70 -16.06 0.24 -13.16
N LEU A 71 -15.17 1.15 -13.50
CA LEU A 71 -14.21 1.76 -12.61
C LEU A 71 -14.72 3.12 -12.14
N ASN A 72 -14.63 3.34 -10.82
CA ASN A 72 -15.01 4.62 -10.24
C ASN A 72 -13.86 5.62 -10.43
N PRO A 73 -14.11 6.80 -11.04
CA PRO A 73 -13.08 7.82 -11.28
C PRO A 73 -12.45 8.37 -10.00
N ALA A 74 -13.13 8.25 -8.86
CA ALA A 74 -12.58 8.66 -7.57
C ALA A 74 -11.50 7.71 -7.03
N LYS A 75 -11.28 6.55 -7.67
CA LYS A 75 -10.32 5.52 -7.27
C LYS A 75 -9.11 5.52 -8.17
N GLU A 76 -7.92 5.39 -7.56
CA GLU A 76 -6.71 5.08 -8.31
C GLU A 76 -6.71 3.61 -8.72
N VAL A 77 -6.33 3.36 -9.96
CA VAL A 77 -6.26 2.01 -10.52
C VAL A 77 -4.82 1.71 -10.91
N GLN A 78 -4.33 0.54 -10.53
CA GLN A 78 -2.99 0.07 -10.87
C GLN A 78 -3.07 -1.22 -11.67
N LEU A 79 -2.42 -1.20 -12.83
CA LEU A 79 -2.27 -2.34 -13.73
C LEU A 79 -0.79 -2.74 -13.76
N LYS A 80 -0.48 -3.94 -13.30
CA LYS A 80 0.85 -4.52 -13.51
C LYS A 80 0.83 -5.33 -14.78
N VAL A 81 1.75 -5.02 -15.65
CA VAL A 81 1.82 -5.56 -17.00
C VAL A 81 3.17 -6.22 -17.23
N THR A 82 3.14 -7.39 -17.81
CA THR A 82 4.34 -8.11 -18.26
C THR A 82 4.45 -7.98 -19.77
N ARG A 83 5.58 -7.46 -20.23
CA ARG A 83 5.96 -7.40 -21.65
C ARG A 83 7.02 -8.44 -21.94
N TYR A 84 6.71 -9.34 -22.84
CA TYR A 84 7.66 -10.33 -23.35
C TYR A 84 8.53 -9.69 -24.42
N THR A 85 9.84 -9.73 -24.23
CA THR A 85 10.82 -9.22 -25.19
C THR A 85 11.82 -10.33 -25.54
N PRO A 86 12.56 -10.25 -26.65
CA PRO A 86 13.62 -11.21 -26.98
C PRO A 86 14.70 -11.34 -25.91
N TYR A 87 14.81 -10.35 -25.03
CA TYR A 87 15.78 -10.30 -23.93
C TYR A 87 15.20 -10.72 -22.58
N GLY A 88 13.97 -11.25 -22.56
CA GLY A 88 13.26 -11.68 -21.36
C GLY A 88 12.02 -10.85 -21.01
N GLU A 89 11.47 -11.13 -19.85
CA GLU A 89 10.25 -10.49 -19.34
C GLU A 89 10.58 -9.12 -18.71
N ARG A 90 9.77 -8.12 -19.03
CA ARG A 90 9.83 -6.80 -18.41
C ARG A 90 8.52 -6.48 -17.74
N TYR A 91 8.60 -6.10 -16.47
CA TYR A 91 7.44 -5.69 -15.69
C TYR A 91 7.29 -4.16 -15.72
N ARG A 92 6.06 -3.70 -15.94
CA ARG A 92 5.70 -2.28 -15.89
C ARG A 92 4.45 -2.10 -15.04
N LEU A 93 4.44 -1.02 -14.27
CA LEU A 93 3.28 -0.59 -13.50
C LEU A 93 2.67 0.62 -14.19
N PHE A 94 1.41 0.51 -14.59
CA PHE A 94 0.61 1.60 -15.13
C PHE A 94 -0.36 2.04 -14.04
N VAL A 95 -0.40 3.33 -13.79
CA VAL A 95 -1.27 3.93 -12.77
C VAL A 95 -2.23 4.87 -13.45
N ILE A 96 -3.52 4.59 -13.33
CA ILE A 96 -4.58 5.48 -13.75
C ILE A 96 -4.93 6.35 -12.55
N PRO A 97 -4.58 7.65 -12.58
CA PRO A 97 -4.80 8.53 -11.44
C PRO A 97 -6.28 8.84 -11.25
N LYS A 98 -6.64 9.24 -10.05
CA LYS A 98 -7.98 9.75 -9.73
C LYS A 98 -8.34 10.93 -10.60
N GLY A 99 -9.59 11.01 -11.03
CA GLY A 99 -10.08 12.14 -11.84
C GLY A 99 -9.61 12.12 -13.29
N THR A 100 -9.11 10.99 -13.79
CA THR A 100 -8.79 10.84 -15.23
C THR A 100 -10.06 10.90 -16.08
N PHE A 101 -11.18 10.48 -15.52
CA PHE A 101 -12.51 10.53 -16.14
C PHE A 101 -13.50 11.20 -15.19
N ASP A 102 -14.52 11.85 -15.77
CA ASP A 102 -15.57 12.54 -14.99
C ASP A 102 -16.68 11.58 -14.52
N LYS A 103 -16.79 10.42 -15.19
CA LYS A 103 -17.83 9.40 -14.93
C LYS A 103 -17.18 8.04 -14.75
N GLU A 104 -17.98 7.06 -14.28
CA GLU A 104 -17.56 5.66 -14.31
C GLU A 104 -17.12 5.25 -15.71
N TYR A 105 -16.02 4.54 -15.80
CA TYR A 105 -15.38 4.16 -17.05
C TYR A 105 -14.96 2.70 -17.04
N ASN A 106 -14.79 2.13 -18.21
CA ASN A 106 -14.19 0.82 -18.40
C ASN A 106 -12.77 0.97 -19.02
N LEU A 107 -12.04 -0.13 -19.13
CA LEU A 107 -10.70 -0.12 -19.70
C LEU A 107 -10.68 0.21 -21.19
N GLU A 108 -11.78 -0.02 -21.91
CA GLU A 108 -11.88 0.38 -23.33
C GLU A 108 -11.86 1.90 -23.48
N GLU A 109 -12.49 2.65 -22.57
CA GLU A 109 -12.44 4.11 -22.57
C GLU A 109 -11.05 4.65 -22.24
N TYR A 110 -10.30 3.94 -21.40
CA TYR A 110 -8.89 4.23 -21.20
C TYR A 110 -8.04 3.91 -22.44
N GLY A 111 -8.59 3.14 -23.38
CA GLY A 111 -7.96 2.79 -24.63
C GLY A 111 -7.29 1.41 -24.66
N ILE A 112 -7.67 0.52 -23.75
CA ILE A 112 -7.20 -0.85 -23.68
C ILE A 112 -8.32 -1.78 -24.15
N ARG A 113 -8.02 -2.64 -25.14
CA ARG A 113 -8.86 -3.78 -25.49
C ARG A 113 -8.12 -5.06 -25.15
N ILE A 114 -8.79 -5.94 -24.41
CA ILE A 114 -8.26 -7.20 -23.90
C ILE A 114 -8.85 -8.34 -24.72
N ASP A 115 -8.02 -9.30 -25.11
CA ASP A 115 -8.46 -10.55 -25.72
C ASP A 115 -8.53 -11.64 -24.65
N PRO A 116 -9.73 -12.15 -24.32
CA PRO A 116 -9.90 -13.20 -23.33
C PRO A 116 -9.62 -14.61 -23.88
N SER A 117 -9.35 -14.77 -25.19
CA SER A 117 -9.30 -16.08 -25.86
C SER A 117 -8.17 -16.99 -25.38
N ASP A 118 -7.06 -16.42 -24.87
CA ASP A 118 -5.88 -17.19 -24.43
C ASP A 118 -5.86 -17.51 -22.93
N GLY A 119 -6.93 -17.20 -22.18
CA GLY A 119 -6.94 -17.31 -20.73
C GLY A 119 -5.94 -16.36 -20.03
N LYS A 120 -5.16 -15.62 -20.82
CA LYS A 120 -4.29 -14.53 -20.39
C LYS A 120 -4.93 -13.20 -20.78
N GLN A 121 -4.94 -12.25 -19.87
CA GLN A 121 -5.49 -10.92 -20.15
C GLN A 121 -4.50 -10.12 -21.01
N THR A 122 -4.40 -10.49 -22.29
CA THR A 122 -3.47 -9.86 -23.25
C THR A 122 -4.10 -8.61 -23.83
N VAL A 123 -3.36 -7.52 -23.85
CA VAL A 123 -3.77 -6.29 -24.50
C VAL A 123 -3.72 -6.51 -26.02
N TYR A 124 -4.87 -6.72 -26.61
CA TYR A 124 -4.99 -6.95 -28.06
C TYR A 124 -4.70 -5.67 -28.86
N LYS A 125 -5.29 -4.56 -28.39
CA LYS A 125 -5.17 -3.26 -29.09
C LYS A 125 -5.18 -2.10 -28.11
N THR A 126 -4.28 -1.16 -28.31
CA THR A 126 -4.35 0.15 -27.67
C THR A 126 -4.92 1.18 -28.66
N SER A 127 -5.89 1.98 -28.21
CA SER A 127 -6.44 3.05 -29.06
C SER A 127 -5.37 4.09 -29.38
N TRP A 128 -5.30 4.54 -30.63
CA TRP A 128 -4.32 5.54 -31.08
C TRP A 128 -4.36 6.84 -30.28
N LYS A 129 -5.55 7.29 -29.91
CA LYS A 129 -5.80 8.50 -29.11
C LYS A 129 -5.98 8.20 -27.62
N GLY A 130 -5.91 6.92 -27.20
CA GLY A 130 -6.14 6.48 -25.83
C GLY A 130 -5.01 6.89 -24.89
N LEU A 131 -5.36 7.13 -23.65
CA LEU A 131 -4.42 7.44 -22.57
C LEU A 131 -3.42 6.30 -22.36
N ALA A 132 -3.86 5.04 -22.45
CA ALA A 132 -3.01 3.86 -22.34
C ALA A 132 -1.78 3.89 -23.27
N LYS A 133 -1.96 4.36 -24.51
CA LYS A 133 -0.86 4.47 -25.45
C LYS A 133 0.09 5.62 -25.12
N LYS A 134 -0.43 6.74 -24.61
CA LYS A 134 0.39 7.87 -24.15
C LYS A 134 1.27 7.46 -22.96
N ASP A 135 0.75 6.60 -22.09
CA ASP A 135 1.48 6.06 -20.94
C ASP A 135 2.46 4.95 -21.33
N GLY A 136 2.51 4.57 -22.63
CA GLY A 136 3.49 3.64 -23.17
C GLY A 136 3.06 2.17 -23.14
N MET A 137 1.77 1.88 -22.98
CA MET A 137 1.22 0.53 -23.14
C MET A 137 1.15 0.15 -24.61
N THR A 138 1.46 -1.09 -24.95
CA THR A 138 1.48 -1.60 -26.32
C THR A 138 0.68 -2.88 -26.46
N SER A 139 0.27 -3.19 -27.69
CA SER A 139 -0.30 -4.50 -28.00
C SER A 139 0.71 -5.62 -27.68
N GLY A 140 0.23 -6.73 -27.17
CA GLY A 140 1.06 -7.85 -26.69
C GLY A 140 1.48 -7.75 -25.22
N ASP A 141 1.21 -6.64 -24.55
CA ASP A 141 1.38 -6.53 -23.08
C ASP A 141 0.34 -7.42 -22.39
N VAL A 142 0.76 -8.19 -21.38
CA VAL A 142 -0.11 -9.08 -20.60
C VAL A 142 -0.37 -8.47 -19.24
N ILE A 143 -1.62 -8.20 -18.90
CA ILE A 143 -2.00 -7.72 -17.57
C ILE A 143 -1.91 -8.88 -16.59
N THR A 144 -1.03 -8.77 -15.60
CA THR A 144 -0.79 -9.82 -14.59
C THR A 144 -1.42 -9.51 -13.25
N GLU A 145 -1.57 -8.23 -12.89
CA GLU A 145 -2.24 -7.81 -11.67
C GLU A 145 -3.12 -6.59 -11.95
N PHE A 146 -4.29 -6.60 -11.37
CA PHE A 146 -5.25 -5.50 -11.39
C PHE A 146 -5.62 -5.12 -9.98
N LYS A 147 -5.38 -3.88 -9.61
CA LYS A 147 -5.61 -3.36 -8.26
C LYS A 147 -6.40 -2.06 -8.32
N VAL A 148 -7.37 -1.95 -7.44
CA VAL A 148 -8.18 -0.74 -7.28
C VAL A 148 -8.01 -0.21 -5.86
N GLU A 149 -7.88 1.10 -5.73
CA GLU A 149 -7.71 1.76 -4.44
C GLU A 149 -8.89 1.48 -3.50
N ASN A 150 -8.58 1.18 -2.26
CA ASN A 150 -9.55 0.97 -1.21
C ASN A 150 -9.92 2.32 -0.56
N ILE A 151 -11.05 2.90 -0.94
CA ILE A 151 -11.53 4.17 -0.37
C ILE A 151 -11.98 4.01 1.09
N ASP A 152 -12.46 2.80 1.47
CA ASP A 152 -12.93 2.54 2.83
C ASP A 152 -11.78 2.37 3.83
N ARG A 153 -10.55 2.52 3.35
CA ARG A 153 -9.36 2.45 4.19
C ARG A 153 -9.35 3.60 5.21
N PRO A 154 -9.27 3.29 6.51
CA PRO A 154 -9.18 4.33 7.53
C PRO A 154 -7.90 5.15 7.37
N ASN A 155 -7.95 6.41 7.81
CA ASN A 155 -6.78 7.27 7.77
C ASN A 155 -5.64 6.67 8.59
N LYS A 156 -4.44 6.64 8.02
CA LYS A 156 -3.23 6.12 8.69
C LYS A 156 -2.94 6.77 10.05
N ALA A 157 -3.42 7.98 10.27
CA ALA A 157 -3.27 8.68 11.54
C ALA A 157 -3.92 7.96 12.72
N ILE A 158 -4.88 7.06 12.47
CA ILE A 158 -5.52 6.27 13.53
C ILE A 158 -4.54 5.31 14.22
N VAL A 159 -3.45 4.92 13.55
CA VAL A 159 -2.43 4.03 14.12
C VAL A 159 -1.68 4.69 15.28
N TYR A 160 -1.43 6.01 15.19
CA TYR A 160 -0.63 6.72 16.18
C TYR A 160 -1.19 6.68 17.61
N PRO A 161 -2.46 7.02 17.87
CA PRO A 161 -3.00 6.96 19.23
C PRO A 161 -2.97 5.55 19.83
N PHE A 162 -3.22 4.50 19.03
CA PHE A 162 -3.11 3.12 19.50
C PHE A 162 -1.68 2.74 19.85
N ALA A 163 -0.71 3.08 18.99
CA ALA A 163 0.70 2.83 19.26
C ALA A 163 1.19 3.57 20.52
N LEU A 164 0.80 4.83 20.68
CA LEU A 164 1.15 5.63 21.86
C LEU A 164 0.48 5.10 23.14
N LEU A 165 -0.76 4.62 23.07
CA LEU A 165 -1.45 4.01 24.18
C LEU A 165 -0.72 2.76 24.67
N ILE A 166 -0.33 1.87 23.75
CA ILE A 166 0.43 0.66 24.07
C ILE A 166 1.78 1.03 24.68
N LEU A 167 2.48 2.02 24.10
CA LEU A 167 3.75 2.52 24.62
C LEU A 167 3.60 3.04 26.05
N PHE A 168 2.54 3.82 26.31
CA PHE A 168 2.27 4.37 27.64
C PHE A 168 2.02 3.27 28.66
N ILE A 169 1.18 2.28 28.34
CA ILE A 169 0.87 1.16 29.23
C ILE A 169 2.15 0.38 29.58
N PHE A 170 2.88 -0.09 28.58
CA PHE A 170 4.08 -0.89 28.80
C PHE A 170 5.25 -0.10 29.37
N GLY A 171 5.39 1.17 28.98
CA GLY A 171 6.36 2.09 29.56
C GLY A 171 6.09 2.33 31.05
N TYR A 172 4.82 2.55 31.41
CA TYR A 172 4.42 2.72 32.81
C TYR A 172 4.63 1.44 33.64
N LEU A 173 4.29 0.27 33.09
CA LEU A 173 4.54 -1.01 33.76
C LEU A 173 6.03 -1.27 33.96
N ASN A 174 6.87 -0.93 32.97
CA ASN A 174 8.31 -1.03 33.07
C ASN A 174 8.87 -0.04 34.12
N TYR A 175 8.38 1.20 34.15
CA TYR A 175 8.77 2.21 35.14
C TYR A 175 8.45 1.80 36.60
N ARG A 176 7.24 1.25 36.84
CA ARG A 176 6.83 0.80 38.18
C ARG A 176 7.58 -0.42 38.69
N ARG A 177 8.32 -1.11 37.84
CA ARG A 177 9.10 -2.28 38.26
C ARG A 177 10.28 -1.80 39.09
N LYS A 178 10.44 -2.38 40.27
CA LYS A 178 11.64 -2.14 41.08
C LYS A 178 12.88 -2.59 40.29
N PRO A 179 13.95 -1.79 40.25
CA PRO A 179 15.19 -2.23 39.63
C PRO A 179 15.67 -3.51 40.32
N ALA A 180 16.02 -4.52 39.54
CA ALA A 180 16.61 -5.77 40.01
C ALA A 180 18.11 -5.60 40.21
#